data_7eb88b586b6c0c56698ef713ebf77c13
#
_entry.id   7eb88b586b6c0c56698ef713ebf77c13
#
_cell.length_a   1.000
_cell.length_b   1.000
_cell.length_c   1.000
_cell.angle_alpha   90.00
_cell.angle_beta   90.00
_cell.angle_gamma   90.00
#
_symmetry.space_group_name_H-M   'P 1'
#
loop_
_entity.id
_entity.type
_entity.pdbx_description
1 polymer ?
#
loop_
_entity_poly.entity_id
_entity_poly.type
_entity_poly.pdbx_seq_one_letter_code
_entity_poly.pdbx_strand_id
1 'polypeptide(L)'
;VLHHISEQNDLLSTYKEQTSMNELGIDLFVGTRIYTKNVVITNDNFFNFLFTQIQPNKNIILNGYFQTKEFALYLYDYFRDETPKNKIIEHNIYNDRYKTNNDIFVHVKLIDMVQIKDPYKYYDKILSTTKFEKGYISSDNITHPICQQLMDKHNLHKLNDNIVETIMFASTCNTLILSKGTLSWLIGILSFYATSIYYPQSPINFKSNIFVIPEWTEIDLKIE
;
A
#
# COMPACT_ATOMS: atom_id res chain seq x y z
N VAL A 1 -8.06 11.72 -15.81
CA VAL A 1 -8.98 11.61 -14.68
C VAL A 1 -8.88 12.89 -13.89
N LEU A 2 -9.94 13.70 -13.84
CA LEU A 2 -10.03 14.88 -13.01
C LEU A 2 -10.51 14.44 -11.63
N HIS A 3 -9.69 14.59 -10.61
CA HIS A 3 -10.16 14.54 -9.25
C HIS A 3 -10.92 15.84 -8.96
N HIS A 4 -12.24 15.79 -8.93
CA HIS A 4 -13.04 16.89 -8.41
C HIS A 4 -13.07 16.76 -6.89
N ILE A 5 -12.39 17.68 -6.25
CA ILE A 5 -12.41 17.80 -4.79
C ILE A 5 -13.61 18.69 -4.46
N SER A 6 -14.46 18.20 -3.56
CA SER A 6 -15.55 19.03 -3.02
C SER A 6 -14.96 20.26 -2.34
N GLU A 7 -15.50 21.44 -2.66
CA GLU A 7 -14.97 22.76 -2.32
C GLU A 7 -14.83 23.09 -0.82
N GLN A 8 -14.93 22.14 0.08
CA GLN A 8 -15.09 22.53 1.48
C GLN A 8 -14.00 22.17 2.44
N ASN A 9 -12.85 21.66 2.16
CA ASN A 9 -11.79 21.71 3.21
C ASN A 9 -10.39 21.16 2.86
N ASP A 10 -10.06 20.72 1.64
CA ASP A 10 -8.79 20.01 1.49
C ASP A 10 -8.00 20.24 0.19
N LEU A 11 -7.98 21.45 -0.33
CA LEU A 11 -7.06 21.80 -1.43
C LEU A 11 -5.58 21.51 -1.05
N LEU A 12 -5.24 21.69 0.22
CA LEU A 12 -3.88 21.43 0.73
C LEU A 12 -3.57 19.94 0.88
N SER A 13 -4.52 19.11 1.32
CA SER A 13 -4.32 17.67 1.46
C SER A 13 -4.20 17.00 0.10
N THR A 14 -5.03 17.36 -0.85
CA THR A 14 -5.01 16.81 -2.19
C THR A 14 -3.76 17.19 -2.97
N TYR A 15 -3.32 18.44 -2.84
CA TYR A 15 -2.05 18.87 -3.44
C TYR A 15 -0.87 18.09 -2.85
N LYS A 16 -0.89 17.84 -1.53
CA LYS A 16 0.13 17.06 -0.83
C LYS A 16 0.12 15.59 -1.27
N GLU A 17 -1.06 14.98 -1.41
CA GLU A 17 -1.22 13.61 -1.91
C GLU A 17 -0.73 13.47 -3.36
N GLN A 18 -1.06 14.41 -4.22
CA GLN A 18 -0.58 14.44 -5.60
C GLN A 18 0.94 14.56 -5.66
N THR A 19 1.53 15.41 -4.84
CA THR A 19 2.99 15.56 -4.76
C THR A 19 3.63 14.24 -4.33
N SER A 20 3.08 13.59 -3.30
CA SER A 20 3.59 12.31 -2.81
C SER A 20 3.54 11.19 -3.87
N MET A 21 2.48 11.13 -4.67
CA MET A 21 2.37 10.15 -5.75
C MET A 21 3.38 10.44 -6.87
N ASN A 22 3.59 11.71 -7.22
CA ASN A 22 4.60 12.11 -8.20
C ASN A 22 6.03 11.76 -7.73
N GLU A 23 6.32 11.94 -6.44
CA GLU A 23 7.60 11.53 -5.84
C GLU A 23 7.84 10.02 -5.96
N LEU A 24 6.78 9.21 -5.89
CA LEU A 24 6.85 7.77 -6.13
C LEU A 24 6.94 7.40 -7.63
N GLY A 25 6.95 8.36 -8.53
CA GLY A 25 6.93 8.12 -9.97
C GLY A 25 5.57 7.71 -10.52
N ILE A 26 4.50 7.93 -9.74
CA ILE A 26 3.12 7.64 -10.15
C ILE A 26 2.47 8.93 -10.62
N ASP A 27 2.25 9.06 -11.94
CA ASP A 27 1.58 10.23 -12.49
C ASP A 27 0.08 10.21 -12.19
N LEU A 28 -0.37 11.21 -11.46
CA LEU A 28 -1.78 11.53 -11.37
C LEU A 28 -2.15 12.53 -12.46
N PHE A 29 -3.10 12.16 -13.30
CA PHE A 29 -3.57 13.02 -14.36
C PHE A 29 -4.30 14.25 -13.79
N VAL A 30 -3.77 15.44 -14.03
CA VAL A 30 -4.44 16.71 -13.74
C VAL A 30 -4.96 17.28 -15.06
N GLY A 31 -6.28 17.22 -15.26
CA GLY A 31 -6.89 17.82 -16.43
C GLY A 31 -7.37 19.24 -16.13
N THR A 32 -7.26 20.14 -17.11
CA THR A 32 -7.69 21.55 -16.99
C THR A 32 -9.03 21.84 -17.64
N ARG A 33 -9.69 20.86 -18.27
CA ARG A 33 -10.97 21.07 -18.96
C ARG A 33 -12.14 20.63 -18.09
N ILE A 34 -13.04 21.54 -17.80
CA ILE A 34 -14.31 21.27 -17.13
C ILE A 34 -15.39 21.11 -18.20
N TYR A 35 -16.07 19.97 -18.21
CA TYR A 35 -17.19 19.71 -19.13
C TYR A 35 -18.53 19.89 -18.41
N THR A 36 -19.57 20.15 -19.15
CA THR A 36 -20.94 20.33 -18.60
C THR A 36 -21.61 19.02 -18.18
N LYS A 37 -21.13 17.88 -18.66
CA LYS A 37 -21.69 16.57 -18.34
C LYS A 37 -20.75 15.76 -17.48
N ASN A 38 -21.27 15.17 -16.42
CA ASN A 38 -20.53 14.32 -15.49
C ASN A 38 -20.89 12.83 -15.66
N VAL A 39 -19.88 11.97 -15.47
CA VAL A 39 -20.08 10.53 -15.27
C VAL A 39 -19.55 10.20 -13.87
N VAL A 40 -20.44 9.68 -13.04
CA VAL A 40 -20.06 9.24 -11.68
C VAL A 40 -19.67 7.77 -11.72
N ILE A 41 -18.46 7.47 -11.27
CA ILE A 41 -17.93 6.11 -11.13
C ILE A 41 -17.92 5.78 -9.65
N THR A 42 -18.58 4.68 -9.32
CA THR A 42 -18.65 4.13 -7.96
C THR A 42 -17.91 2.80 -7.90
N ASN A 43 -17.76 2.23 -6.71
CA ASN A 43 -17.21 0.88 -6.56
C ASN A 43 -17.96 -0.16 -7.42
N ASP A 44 -19.28 0.00 -7.58
CA ASP A 44 -20.12 -1.00 -8.25
C ASP A 44 -20.05 -0.94 -9.77
N ASN A 45 -19.74 0.23 -10.35
CA ASN A 45 -19.72 0.43 -11.80
C ASN A 45 -18.32 0.64 -12.39
N PHE A 46 -17.29 0.61 -11.55
CA PHE A 46 -15.90 0.90 -11.96
C PHE A 46 -15.43 0.00 -13.12
N PHE A 47 -15.68 -1.30 -13.04
CA PHE A 47 -15.23 -2.23 -14.09
C PHE A 47 -15.99 -2.05 -15.40
N ASN A 48 -17.29 -1.84 -15.34
CA ASN A 48 -18.09 -1.54 -16.53
C ASN A 48 -17.56 -0.28 -17.23
N PHE A 49 -17.07 0.69 -16.44
CA PHE A 49 -16.50 1.92 -16.98
C PHE A 49 -15.15 1.70 -17.65
N LEU A 50 -14.24 0.91 -17.07
CA LEU A 50 -12.92 0.63 -17.65
C LEU A 50 -13.03 0.00 -19.04
N PHE A 51 -14.04 -0.80 -19.27
CA PHE A 51 -14.30 -1.47 -20.56
C PHE A 51 -15.26 -0.71 -21.47
N THR A 52 -15.84 0.39 -21.00
CA THR A 52 -16.70 1.24 -21.80
C THR A 52 -15.83 2.32 -22.46
N GLN A 53 -15.99 2.52 -23.77
CA GLN A 53 -15.30 3.62 -24.44
C GLN A 53 -15.63 4.94 -23.75
N ILE A 54 -14.59 5.59 -23.22
CA ILE A 54 -14.71 6.91 -22.61
C ILE A 54 -15.21 7.86 -23.69
N GLN A 55 -16.44 8.33 -23.54
CA GLN A 55 -16.96 9.36 -24.43
C GLN A 55 -16.16 10.65 -24.16
N PRO A 56 -15.52 11.23 -25.18
CA PRO A 56 -14.86 12.52 -25.03
C PRO A 56 -15.89 13.56 -24.56
N ASN A 57 -15.46 14.55 -23.80
CA ASN A 57 -16.26 15.68 -23.31
C ASN A 57 -17.18 15.40 -22.10
N LYS A 58 -16.76 14.52 -21.19
CA LYS A 58 -17.41 14.35 -19.88
C LYS A 58 -16.39 14.44 -18.76
N ASN A 59 -16.78 15.00 -17.64
CA ASN A 59 -16.01 14.88 -16.39
C ASN A 59 -16.24 13.48 -15.82
N ILE A 60 -15.19 12.88 -15.28
CA ILE A 60 -15.28 11.63 -14.55
C ILE A 60 -15.16 11.95 -13.07
N ILE A 61 -16.20 11.62 -12.31
CA ILE A 61 -16.22 11.79 -10.86
C ILE A 61 -16.06 10.41 -10.24
N LEU A 62 -14.97 10.20 -9.50
CA LEU A 62 -14.74 8.99 -8.73
C LEU A 62 -15.40 9.16 -7.35
N ASN A 63 -16.36 8.30 -7.04
CA ASN A 63 -17.07 8.32 -5.76
C ASN A 63 -17.01 6.93 -5.11
N GLY A 64 -16.00 6.72 -4.28
CA GLY A 64 -15.78 5.46 -3.57
C GLY A 64 -14.32 5.25 -3.20
N TYR A 65 -14.07 4.22 -2.39
CA TYR A 65 -12.71 3.84 -1.98
C TYR A 65 -12.03 2.92 -2.99
N PHE A 66 -12.78 2.30 -3.89
CA PHE A 66 -12.31 1.36 -4.93
C PHE A 66 -11.46 0.21 -4.38
N GLN A 67 -11.66 -0.14 -3.12
CA GLN A 67 -10.94 -1.22 -2.44
C GLN A 67 -11.64 -2.56 -2.71
N THR A 68 -11.63 -3.00 -3.97
CA THR A 68 -12.15 -4.30 -4.37
C THR A 68 -11.02 -5.24 -4.79
N LYS A 69 -11.27 -6.55 -4.73
CA LYS A 69 -10.32 -7.57 -5.19
C LYS A 69 -9.87 -7.32 -6.64
N GLU A 70 -10.83 -7.06 -7.49
CA GLU A 70 -10.60 -6.88 -8.91
C GLU A 70 -9.73 -5.65 -9.17
N PHE A 71 -10.01 -4.55 -8.46
CA PHE A 71 -9.22 -3.33 -8.58
C PHE A 71 -7.79 -3.54 -8.06
N ALA A 72 -7.65 -4.27 -6.96
CA ALA A 72 -6.34 -4.61 -6.41
C ALA A 72 -5.50 -5.43 -7.40
N LEU A 73 -6.11 -6.44 -8.05
CA LEU A 73 -5.45 -7.25 -9.06
C LEU A 73 -5.10 -6.42 -10.32
N TYR A 74 -6.04 -5.58 -10.76
CA TYR A 74 -5.78 -4.69 -11.89
C TYR A 74 -4.59 -3.76 -11.64
N LEU A 75 -4.51 -3.13 -10.46
CA LEU A 75 -3.37 -2.27 -10.11
C LEU A 75 -2.07 -3.07 -9.92
N TYR A 76 -2.18 -4.28 -9.38
CA TYR A 76 -1.03 -5.16 -9.25
C TYR A 76 -0.41 -5.47 -10.61
N ASP A 77 -1.21 -5.86 -11.60
CA ASP A 77 -0.76 -6.13 -12.96
C ASP A 77 -0.24 -4.85 -13.64
N TYR A 78 -0.98 -3.74 -13.53
CA TYR A 78 -0.60 -2.46 -14.11
C TYR A 78 0.78 -1.98 -13.64
N PHE A 79 1.06 -2.04 -12.33
CA PHE A 79 2.36 -1.61 -11.82
C PHE A 79 3.51 -2.58 -12.15
N ARG A 80 3.21 -3.79 -12.61
CA ARG A 80 4.22 -4.75 -13.08
C ARG A 80 4.52 -4.66 -14.56
N ASP A 81 3.73 -3.92 -15.31
CA ASP A 81 4.07 -3.55 -16.67
C ASP A 81 5.39 -2.78 -16.69
N GLU A 82 6.19 -2.98 -17.73
CA GLU A 82 7.57 -2.49 -17.82
C GLU A 82 7.67 -0.97 -17.61
N THR A 83 6.80 -0.21 -18.27
CA THR A 83 6.86 1.27 -18.23
C THR A 83 6.58 1.85 -16.84
N PRO A 84 5.45 1.57 -16.17
CA PRO A 84 5.20 2.11 -14.83
C PRO A 84 6.18 1.55 -13.81
N LYS A 85 6.55 0.28 -13.90
CA LYS A 85 7.53 -0.34 -13.00
C LYS A 85 8.89 0.35 -13.06
N ASN A 86 9.45 0.51 -14.26
CA ASN A 86 10.77 1.13 -14.42
C ASN A 86 10.75 2.58 -13.94
N LYS A 87 9.70 3.33 -14.23
CA LYS A 87 9.56 4.70 -13.75
C LYS A 87 9.56 4.78 -12.23
N ILE A 88 8.82 3.91 -11.53
CA ILE A 88 8.78 3.86 -10.06
C ILE A 88 10.16 3.49 -9.48
N ILE A 89 10.84 2.51 -10.09
CA ILE A 89 12.19 2.11 -9.66
C ILE A 89 13.19 3.25 -9.83
N GLU A 90 13.17 3.95 -10.97
CA GLU A 90 14.05 5.09 -11.25
C GLU A 90 13.84 6.27 -10.28
N HIS A 91 12.59 6.51 -9.85
CA HIS A 91 12.27 7.56 -8.86
C HIS A 91 12.60 7.17 -7.41
N ASN A 92 12.85 5.89 -7.15
CA ASN A 92 13.17 5.44 -5.81
C ASN A 92 14.61 5.82 -5.43
N ILE A 93 14.77 6.67 -4.43
CA ILE A 93 16.10 7.10 -3.95
C ILE A 93 16.93 5.96 -3.34
N TYR A 94 16.31 4.81 -3.06
CA TYR A 94 16.95 3.59 -2.56
C TYR A 94 17.05 2.49 -3.63
N ASN A 95 17.04 2.85 -4.91
CA ASN A 95 16.96 1.90 -6.02
C ASN A 95 18.14 0.92 -6.11
N ASP A 96 19.31 1.29 -5.61
CA ASP A 96 20.50 0.44 -5.51
C ASP A 96 20.33 -0.75 -4.55
N ARG A 97 19.33 -0.70 -3.67
CA ARG A 97 19.02 -1.78 -2.73
C ARG A 97 18.21 -2.92 -3.37
N TYR A 98 17.56 -2.70 -4.49
CA TYR A 98 16.77 -3.76 -5.14
C TYR A 98 17.63 -4.98 -5.48
N LYS A 99 17.19 -6.17 -5.04
CA LYS A 99 17.84 -7.48 -5.26
C LYS A 99 19.22 -7.63 -4.58
N THR A 100 19.68 -6.68 -3.77
CA THR A 100 21.03 -6.67 -3.20
C THR A 100 21.06 -6.93 -1.70
N ASN A 101 19.90 -7.14 -1.06
CA ASN A 101 19.80 -7.31 0.37
C ASN A 101 18.88 -8.49 0.75
N ASN A 102 19.01 -8.96 1.97
CA ASN A 102 18.10 -9.90 2.61
C ASN A 102 17.43 -9.25 3.83
N ASP A 103 17.01 -8.01 3.66
CA ASP A 103 16.40 -7.24 4.74
C ASP A 103 14.90 -7.53 4.87
N ILE A 104 14.40 -7.40 6.10
CA ILE A 104 12.98 -7.50 6.40
C ILE A 104 12.41 -6.14 6.83
N PHE A 105 11.24 -5.81 6.33
CA PHE A 105 10.49 -4.64 6.74
C PHE A 105 9.16 -5.01 7.38
N VAL A 106 8.87 -4.38 8.52
CA VAL A 106 7.66 -4.59 9.30
C VAL A 106 6.85 -3.29 9.35
N HIS A 107 5.64 -3.32 8.82
CA HIS A 107 4.68 -2.22 8.97
C HIS A 107 3.64 -2.56 10.03
N VAL A 108 3.61 -1.78 11.11
CA VAL A 108 2.67 -1.95 12.22
C VAL A 108 1.68 -0.79 12.22
N LYS A 109 0.41 -1.08 11.90
CA LYS A 109 -0.68 -0.11 11.97
C LYS A 109 -1.71 -0.57 13.00
N LEU A 110 -1.55 -0.10 14.22
CA LEU A 110 -2.30 -0.61 15.38
C LEU A 110 -3.79 -0.31 15.29
N ILE A 111 -4.18 0.83 14.74
CA ILE A 111 -5.59 1.20 14.55
C ILE A 111 -6.33 0.16 13.68
N ASP A 112 -5.69 -0.35 12.64
CA ASP A 112 -6.30 -1.34 11.74
C ASP A 112 -6.22 -2.77 12.30
N MET A 113 -5.44 -2.98 13.37
CA MET A 113 -5.24 -4.26 14.02
C MET A 113 -6.12 -4.49 15.26
N VAL A 114 -7.01 -3.55 15.59
CA VAL A 114 -7.89 -3.62 16.79
C VAL A 114 -8.74 -4.90 16.83
N GLN A 115 -9.04 -5.49 15.67
CA GLN A 115 -9.84 -6.72 15.58
C GLN A 115 -8.99 -7.99 15.72
N ILE A 116 -7.68 -7.87 15.79
CA ILE A 116 -6.77 -8.99 16.01
C ILE A 116 -6.52 -9.12 17.49
N LYS A 117 -6.88 -10.27 18.06
CA LYS A 117 -6.80 -10.52 19.51
C LYS A 117 -5.40 -10.29 20.08
N ASP A 118 -4.37 -10.66 19.32
CA ASP A 118 -2.97 -10.52 19.74
C ASP A 118 -2.11 -10.12 18.52
N PRO A 119 -2.06 -8.81 18.20
CA PRO A 119 -1.25 -8.34 17.07
C PRO A 119 0.24 -8.66 17.21
N TYR A 120 0.77 -8.69 18.43
CA TYR A 120 2.17 -9.01 18.68
C TYR A 120 2.54 -10.39 18.14
N LYS A 121 1.72 -11.41 18.43
CA LYS A 121 1.98 -12.79 17.98
C LYS A 121 2.05 -12.94 16.47
N TYR A 122 1.29 -12.13 15.74
CA TYR A 122 1.36 -12.13 14.28
C TYR A 122 2.76 -11.78 13.79
N TYR A 123 3.28 -10.65 14.24
CA TYR A 123 4.62 -10.19 13.83
C TYR A 123 5.71 -11.10 14.38
N ASP A 124 5.63 -11.45 15.64
CA ASP A 124 6.62 -12.26 16.33
C ASP A 124 6.80 -13.65 15.71
N LYS A 125 5.71 -14.30 15.33
CA LYS A 125 5.72 -15.61 14.67
C LYS A 125 6.52 -15.57 13.37
N ILE A 126 6.28 -14.57 12.52
CA ILE A 126 6.96 -14.46 11.23
C ILE A 126 8.43 -14.09 11.43
N LEU A 127 8.72 -13.10 12.27
CA LEU A 127 10.08 -12.66 12.57
C LEU A 127 10.93 -13.78 13.17
N SER A 128 10.36 -14.62 14.05
CA SER A 128 11.06 -15.74 14.68
C SER A 128 11.41 -16.88 13.72
N THR A 129 10.71 -16.98 12.59
CA THR A 129 10.90 -18.07 11.62
C THR A 129 11.60 -17.63 10.34
N THR A 130 11.73 -16.32 10.12
CA THR A 130 12.34 -15.76 8.91
C THR A 130 13.81 -15.40 9.17
N LYS A 131 14.70 -15.80 8.27
CA LYS A 131 16.10 -15.38 8.30
C LYS A 131 16.26 -14.09 7.50
N PHE A 132 16.85 -13.08 8.11
CA PHE A 132 17.13 -11.79 7.48
C PHE A 132 18.45 -11.21 7.99
N GLU A 133 19.00 -10.22 7.27
CA GLU A 133 20.24 -9.54 7.64
C GLU A 133 19.97 -8.36 8.57
N LYS A 134 19.07 -7.47 8.15
CA LYS A 134 18.64 -6.31 8.93
C LYS A 134 17.12 -6.23 8.96
N GLY A 135 16.58 -5.89 10.11
CA GLY A 135 15.15 -5.68 10.29
C GLY A 135 14.81 -4.21 10.48
N TYR A 136 13.75 -3.76 9.83
CA TYR A 136 13.25 -2.39 9.92
C TYR A 136 11.79 -2.38 10.28
N ILE A 137 11.36 -1.36 11.04
CA ILE A 137 9.97 -1.21 11.48
C ILE A 137 9.48 0.22 11.29
N SER A 138 8.25 0.36 10.79
CA SER A 138 7.51 1.62 10.77
C SER A 138 6.12 1.42 11.36
N SER A 139 5.59 2.44 12.04
CA SER A 139 4.28 2.38 12.69
C SER A 139 3.67 3.77 12.79
N ASP A 140 2.33 3.82 12.84
CA ASP A 140 1.56 5.01 13.24
C ASP A 140 1.76 5.39 14.72
N ASN A 141 2.22 4.45 15.54
CA ASN A 141 2.62 4.67 16.93
C ASN A 141 3.83 3.81 17.31
N ILE A 142 5.01 4.24 16.93
CA ILE A 142 6.25 3.48 17.14
C ILE A 142 6.63 3.32 18.63
N THR A 143 6.11 4.16 19.52
CA THR A 143 6.33 4.06 20.96
C THR A 143 5.39 3.09 21.66
N HIS A 144 4.43 2.52 20.94
CA HIS A 144 3.52 1.52 21.50
C HIS A 144 4.30 0.28 21.99
N PRO A 145 3.90 -0.33 23.15
CA PRO A 145 4.60 -1.48 23.71
C PRO A 145 4.85 -2.64 22.72
N ILE A 146 3.91 -2.93 21.83
CA ILE A 146 4.08 -3.95 20.78
C ILE A 146 5.29 -3.63 19.90
N CYS A 147 5.42 -2.38 19.43
CA CYS A 147 6.55 -1.98 18.58
C CYS A 147 7.86 -2.06 19.34
N GLN A 148 7.89 -1.61 20.60
CA GLN A 148 9.08 -1.69 21.45
C GLN A 148 9.52 -3.13 21.67
N GLN A 149 8.58 -4.02 22.04
CA GLN A 149 8.86 -5.45 22.23
C GLN A 149 9.41 -6.11 20.95
N LEU A 150 8.83 -5.78 19.79
CA LEU A 150 9.32 -6.31 18.51
C LEU A 150 10.73 -5.80 18.19
N MET A 151 11.00 -4.51 18.40
CA MET A 151 12.32 -3.92 18.20
C MET A 151 13.38 -4.56 19.11
N ASP A 152 13.08 -4.70 20.39
CA ASP A 152 14.01 -5.26 21.37
C ASP A 152 14.30 -6.74 21.09
N LYS A 153 13.26 -7.54 20.83
CA LYS A 153 13.40 -8.98 20.63
C LYS A 153 14.10 -9.34 19.32
N HIS A 154 13.78 -8.63 18.25
CA HIS A 154 14.24 -8.95 16.90
C HIS A 154 15.29 -7.99 16.36
N ASN A 155 15.80 -7.06 17.19
CA ASN A 155 16.79 -6.06 16.81
C ASN A 155 16.35 -5.26 15.57
N LEU A 156 15.10 -4.76 15.57
CA LEU A 156 14.57 -3.99 14.45
C LEU A 156 14.97 -2.51 14.57
N HIS A 157 15.38 -1.93 13.45
CA HIS A 157 15.69 -0.52 13.34
C HIS A 157 14.42 0.28 12.99
N LYS A 158 14.15 1.30 13.80
CA LYS A 158 13.06 2.22 13.51
C LYS A 158 13.37 3.04 12.27
N LEU A 159 12.42 3.10 11.31
CA LEU A 159 12.43 4.12 10.26
C LEU A 159 11.74 5.38 10.77
N ASN A 160 12.41 6.52 10.59
CA ASN A 160 11.91 7.85 10.98
C ASN A 160 11.50 8.69 9.77
N ASP A 161 11.39 8.07 8.61
CA ASP A 161 11.16 8.71 7.34
C ASP A 161 9.70 9.18 7.22
N ASN A 162 9.46 10.08 6.29
CA ASN A 162 8.11 10.41 5.88
C ASN A 162 7.45 9.21 5.16
N ILE A 163 6.16 9.31 4.86
CA ILE A 163 5.39 8.20 4.25
C ILE A 163 5.99 7.79 2.91
N VAL A 164 6.41 8.74 2.08
CA VAL A 164 6.95 8.46 0.74
C VAL A 164 8.27 7.72 0.85
N GLU A 165 9.19 8.22 1.66
CA GLU A 165 10.49 7.58 1.92
C GLU A 165 10.31 6.20 2.56
N THR A 166 9.35 6.05 3.48
CA THR A 166 9.00 4.73 4.06
C THR A 166 8.56 3.75 2.98
N ILE A 167 7.70 4.16 2.05
CA ILE A 167 7.28 3.30 0.92
C ILE A 167 8.48 2.96 0.03
N MET A 168 9.27 3.96 -0.33
CA MET A 168 10.46 3.79 -1.17
C MET A 168 11.44 2.80 -0.55
N PHE A 169 11.78 2.98 0.73
CA PHE A 169 12.69 2.09 1.44
C PHE A 169 12.12 0.67 1.57
N ALA A 170 10.90 0.56 2.09
CA ALA A 170 10.23 -0.72 2.34
C ALA A 170 10.11 -1.56 1.06
N SER A 171 9.80 -0.92 -0.08
CA SER A 171 9.65 -1.60 -1.37
C SER A 171 10.95 -2.24 -1.88
N THR A 172 12.10 -1.88 -1.31
CA THR A 172 13.41 -2.48 -1.64
C THR A 172 13.76 -3.68 -0.79
N CYS A 173 13.05 -3.93 0.31
CA CYS A 173 13.34 -5.06 1.20
C CYS A 173 12.92 -6.40 0.59
N ASN A 174 13.68 -7.44 0.92
CA ASN A 174 13.44 -8.78 0.41
C ASN A 174 12.20 -9.45 1.02
N THR A 175 11.91 -9.15 2.29
CA THR A 175 10.74 -9.69 3.00
C THR A 175 9.91 -8.55 3.61
N LEU A 176 8.59 -8.63 3.47
CA LEU A 176 7.65 -7.68 4.05
C LEU A 176 6.69 -8.37 5.00
N ILE A 177 6.49 -7.79 6.19
CA ILE A 177 5.41 -8.14 7.11
C ILE A 177 4.47 -6.94 7.18
N LEU A 178 3.34 -7.07 6.51
CA LEU A 178 2.37 -5.99 6.35
C LEU A 178 1.33 -6.01 7.48
N SER A 179 0.82 -4.85 7.83
CA SER A 179 -0.40 -4.70 8.59
C SER A 179 -1.60 -4.67 7.62
N LYS A 180 -2.78 -4.41 8.14
CA LYS A 180 -3.95 -4.04 7.32
C LYS A 180 -3.89 -2.55 6.94
N GLY A 181 -4.71 -2.18 5.96
CA GLY A 181 -4.84 -0.81 5.52
C GLY A 181 -4.10 -0.50 4.21
N THR A 182 -4.54 0.57 3.59
CA THR A 182 -4.13 0.96 2.23
C THR A 182 -2.63 1.22 2.11
N LEU A 183 -2.01 1.81 3.13
CA LEU A 183 -0.56 2.07 3.10
C LEU A 183 0.25 0.77 3.07
N SER A 184 -0.10 -0.22 3.92
CA SER A 184 0.51 -1.55 3.89
C SER A 184 0.35 -2.21 2.52
N TRP A 185 -0.85 -2.14 1.96
CA TRP A 185 -1.14 -2.68 0.64
C TRP A 185 -0.29 -2.00 -0.44
N LEU A 186 -0.17 -0.67 -0.42
CA LEU A 186 0.64 0.08 -1.38
C LEU A 186 2.12 -0.29 -1.29
N ILE A 187 2.66 -0.44 -0.08
CA ILE A 187 4.03 -0.92 0.13
C ILE A 187 4.22 -2.28 -0.55
N GLY A 188 3.29 -3.22 -0.33
CA GLY A 188 3.36 -4.54 -0.95
C GLY A 188 3.25 -4.51 -2.48
N ILE A 189 2.34 -3.70 -3.02
CA ILE A 189 2.15 -3.54 -4.49
C ILE A 189 3.42 -3.02 -5.17
N LEU A 190 4.11 -2.08 -4.54
CA LEU A 190 5.32 -1.45 -5.10
C LEU A 190 6.60 -2.25 -4.81
N SER A 191 6.51 -3.35 -4.07
CA SER A 191 7.66 -4.22 -3.76
C SER A 191 7.88 -5.25 -4.88
N PHE A 192 8.48 -4.80 -5.97
CA PHE A 192 8.63 -5.58 -7.22
C PHE A 192 9.55 -6.80 -7.09
N TYR A 193 10.45 -6.81 -6.12
CA TYR A 193 11.49 -7.83 -5.97
C TYR A 193 11.47 -8.51 -4.60
N ALA A 194 10.46 -8.24 -3.78
CA ALA A 194 10.28 -8.97 -2.53
C ALA A 194 10.00 -10.45 -2.83
N THR A 195 10.68 -11.34 -2.12
CA THR A 195 10.52 -12.79 -2.26
C THR A 195 9.41 -13.33 -1.36
N SER A 196 9.07 -12.58 -0.31
CA SER A 196 8.01 -12.97 0.63
C SER A 196 7.27 -11.74 1.14
N ILE A 197 5.96 -11.77 1.02
CA ILE A 197 5.06 -10.73 1.53
C ILE A 197 3.99 -11.39 2.38
N TYR A 198 3.98 -11.08 3.67
CA TYR A 198 3.02 -11.60 4.64
C TYR A 198 2.01 -10.56 5.04
N TYR A 199 0.74 -10.96 5.18
CA TYR A 199 -0.32 -10.11 5.68
C TYR A 199 -1.26 -10.87 6.61
N PRO A 200 -1.91 -10.19 7.60
CA PRO A 200 -2.76 -10.87 8.57
C PRO A 200 -4.14 -11.15 7.98
N GLN A 201 -4.67 -12.34 8.24
CA GLN A 201 -6.04 -12.69 7.92
C GLN A 201 -7.02 -11.70 8.57
N SER A 202 -8.07 -11.34 7.85
CA SER A 202 -9.16 -10.55 8.42
C SER A 202 -10.18 -11.47 9.08
N PRO A 203 -10.47 -11.30 10.38
CA PRO A 203 -11.51 -12.07 11.05
C PRO A 203 -12.93 -11.69 10.60
N ILE A 204 -13.10 -10.59 9.91
CA ILE A 204 -14.40 -10.09 9.46
C ILE A 204 -14.42 -10.03 7.94
N ASN A 205 -15.57 -10.39 7.36
CA ASN A 205 -15.92 -10.15 5.97
C ASN A 205 -15.80 -8.66 5.61
N PHE A 206 -14.59 -8.15 5.52
CA PHE A 206 -14.37 -6.91 4.81
C PHE A 206 -14.87 -7.15 3.39
N LYS A 207 -15.91 -6.46 2.98
CA LYS A 207 -16.48 -6.52 1.61
C LYS A 207 -15.44 -6.24 0.52
N SER A 208 -14.22 -5.84 0.91
CA SER A 208 -13.14 -5.40 0.06
C SER A 208 -11.78 -5.86 0.60
N ASN A 209 -11.47 -7.16 0.47
CA ASN A 209 -10.12 -7.62 0.76
C ASN A 209 -9.21 -7.31 -0.43
N ILE A 210 -8.40 -6.26 -0.31
CA ILE A 210 -7.42 -5.85 -1.33
C ILE A 210 -6.10 -6.63 -1.24
N PHE A 211 -5.91 -7.44 -0.19
CA PHE A 211 -4.69 -8.22 0.03
C PHE A 211 -4.69 -9.58 -0.69
N VAL A 212 -5.66 -9.83 -1.55
CA VAL A 212 -5.83 -11.08 -2.30
C VAL A 212 -4.87 -11.23 -3.49
N ILE A 213 -3.66 -10.78 -3.36
CA ILE A 213 -2.61 -10.96 -4.36
C ILE A 213 -2.11 -12.40 -4.26
N PRO A 214 -2.10 -13.19 -5.36
CA PRO A 214 -1.80 -14.62 -5.30
C PRO A 214 -0.43 -14.97 -4.73
N GLU A 215 0.57 -14.10 -4.92
CA GLU A 215 1.94 -14.31 -4.46
C GLU A 215 2.16 -13.93 -2.99
N TRP A 216 1.14 -13.32 -2.34
CA TRP A 216 1.25 -12.92 -0.93
C TRP A 216 0.73 -14.02 -0.01
N THR A 217 1.36 -14.14 1.15
CA THR A 217 1.02 -15.18 2.14
C THR A 217 0.12 -14.62 3.23
N GLU A 218 -1.12 -15.09 3.27
CA GLU A 218 -2.04 -14.81 4.37
C GLU A 218 -1.66 -15.62 5.61
N ILE A 219 -1.57 -14.95 6.74
CA ILE A 219 -1.29 -15.59 8.03
C ILE A 219 -2.58 -15.69 8.83
N ASP A 220 -3.03 -16.92 9.04
CA ASP A 220 -4.17 -17.20 9.93
C ASP A 220 -3.77 -16.91 11.39
N LEU A 221 -4.55 -16.06 12.02
CA LEU A 221 -4.41 -15.67 13.41
C LEU A 221 -5.39 -16.42 14.34
N LYS A 222 -6.01 -17.49 13.86
CA LYS A 222 -6.73 -18.41 14.72
C LYS A 222 -5.74 -18.98 15.71
N ILE A 223 -5.79 -18.45 16.90
CA ILE A 223 -4.95 -18.80 18.02
C ILE A 223 -5.53 -20.08 18.61
N GLU A 224 -4.71 -21.11 18.66
CA GLU A 224 -4.90 -22.20 19.61
C GLU A 224 -4.85 -21.70 21.04
#